data_e9f1c73d25064c5946bf246c76b69f24
#
_entry.id   e9f1c73d25064c5946bf246c76b69f24
#
_cell.length_a   1.000
_cell.length_b   1.000
_cell.length_c   1.000
_cell.angle_alpha   90.00
_cell.angle_beta   90.00
_cell.angle_gamma   90.00
#
_symmetry.space_group_name_H-M   'P 1'
#
loop_
_entity.id
_entity.type
_entity.pdbx_description
1 polymer ?
#
loop_
_entity_poly.entity_id
_entity_poly.type
_entity_poly.pdbx_seq_one_letter_code
_entity_poly.pdbx_strand_id
1 'polypeptide(L)'
;MTKLNSLAVFIFILINNFFVFSNLQSQINNDILVKVGEQLITTIDLQNDVITNLVINKQEVNQNNINNTKDYSIKKLINKAIKRIEIKKYEITNYSKQDLKKYIKSVEKNLNTNSQGLKETFKQSGINYEIFVEMHEVELLWNTLIFDIYNQQTNINIVEVDRELEKAKAGKEEIDLNEIRKKILNKKKQEKLDLFSRSHFSNLENTIDI
;
A
#
# COMPACT_ATOMS: atom_id res chain seq x y z
N MET A 1 49.00 -43.90 -23.85
CA MET A 1 48.67 -43.28 -22.53
C MET A 1 48.49 -41.77 -22.58
N THR A 2 48.73 -41.07 -23.67
CA THR A 2 48.68 -39.56 -23.74
C THR A 2 47.29 -38.97 -24.03
N LYS A 3 46.35 -39.73 -24.64
CA LYS A 3 45.02 -39.21 -24.99
C LYS A 3 44.04 -39.14 -23.79
N LEU A 4 44.24 -39.99 -22.78
CA LEU A 4 43.35 -40.05 -21.58
C LEU A 4 43.59 -38.84 -20.65
N ASN A 5 44.85 -38.38 -20.55
CA ASN A 5 45.20 -37.24 -19.72
C ASN A 5 44.70 -35.89 -20.31
N SER A 6 44.63 -35.78 -21.65
CA SER A 6 44.13 -34.58 -22.33
C SER A 6 42.63 -34.39 -22.11
N LEU A 7 41.83 -35.48 -22.11
CA LEU A 7 40.40 -35.44 -21.87
C LEU A 7 40.08 -35.05 -20.42
N ALA A 8 40.83 -35.57 -19.44
CA ALA A 8 40.68 -35.23 -18.04
C ALA A 8 40.97 -33.77 -17.72
N VAL A 9 42.02 -33.19 -18.38
CA VAL A 9 42.36 -31.76 -18.23
C VAL A 9 41.29 -30.88 -18.88
N PHE A 10 40.69 -31.30 -20.01
CA PHE A 10 39.63 -30.53 -20.68
C PHE A 10 38.34 -30.52 -19.87
N ILE A 11 37.97 -31.66 -19.24
CA ILE A 11 36.83 -31.76 -18.33
C ILE A 11 37.06 -30.91 -17.07
N PHE A 12 38.26 -30.88 -16.50
CA PHE A 12 38.60 -30.07 -15.35
C PHE A 12 38.52 -28.57 -15.60
N ILE A 13 38.90 -28.13 -16.82
CA ILE A 13 38.77 -26.71 -17.24
C ILE A 13 37.31 -26.32 -17.47
N LEU A 14 36.45 -27.23 -17.99
CA LEU A 14 35.01 -27.00 -18.15
C LEU A 14 34.27 -26.90 -16.80
N ILE A 15 34.64 -27.71 -15.82
CA ILE A 15 34.03 -27.68 -14.50
C ILE A 15 34.40 -26.39 -13.73
N ASN A 16 35.62 -25.89 -13.88
CA ASN A 16 36.03 -24.62 -13.25
C ASN A 16 35.33 -23.39 -13.84
N ASN A 17 34.94 -23.40 -15.12
CA ASN A 17 34.19 -22.29 -15.71
C ASN A 17 32.71 -22.27 -15.29
N PHE A 18 32.17 -23.38 -14.82
CA PHE A 18 30.76 -23.46 -14.34
C PHE A 18 30.61 -22.89 -12.92
N PHE A 19 31.68 -22.79 -12.13
CA PHE A 19 31.64 -22.28 -10.76
C PHE A 19 31.82 -20.75 -10.62
N VAL A 20 32.12 -20.04 -11.71
CA VAL A 20 32.35 -18.57 -11.67
C VAL A 20 31.08 -17.75 -11.85
N PHE A 21 29.92 -18.38 -12.17
CA PHE A 21 28.67 -17.67 -12.42
C PHE A 21 27.72 -17.47 -11.25
N SER A 22 28.17 -17.75 -10.03
CA SER A 22 27.27 -17.70 -8.86
C SER A 22 27.69 -16.69 -7.82
N ASN A 23 27.85 -15.40 -8.17
CA ASN A 23 27.84 -14.33 -7.15
C ASN A 23 27.69 -12.94 -7.81
N LEU A 24 26.75 -12.77 -8.74
CA LEU A 24 26.16 -11.46 -8.99
C LEU A 24 24.97 -11.31 -8.05
N GLN A 25 25.22 -11.35 -6.75
CA GLN A 25 24.37 -10.66 -5.80
C GLN A 25 24.61 -9.16 -6.08
N SER A 26 23.74 -8.58 -6.90
CA SER A 26 23.54 -7.14 -6.93
C SER A 26 23.28 -6.72 -5.48
N GLN A 27 24.30 -6.18 -4.80
CA GLN A 27 24.07 -5.45 -3.56
C GLN A 27 23.12 -4.30 -3.94
N ILE A 28 21.87 -4.43 -3.58
CA ILE A 28 20.91 -3.32 -3.67
C ILE A 28 21.47 -2.31 -2.66
N ASN A 29 22.12 -1.26 -3.16
CA ASN A 29 22.57 -0.15 -2.34
C ASN A 29 21.31 0.50 -1.76
N ASN A 30 21.18 0.49 -0.44
CA ASN A 30 20.05 1.12 0.26
C ASN A 30 20.30 2.62 0.37
N ASP A 31 20.25 3.33 -0.76
CA ASP A 31 20.47 4.77 -0.80
C ASP A 31 19.21 5.53 -0.37
N ILE A 32 19.43 6.67 0.30
CA ILE A 32 18.34 7.60 0.64
C ILE A 32 17.93 8.32 -0.64
N LEU A 33 16.65 8.22 -0.99
CA LEU A 33 16.07 8.90 -2.17
C LEU A 33 15.46 10.24 -1.80
N VAL A 34 14.71 10.27 -0.69
CA VAL A 34 13.98 11.45 -0.24
C VAL A 34 14.02 11.50 1.29
N LYS A 35 14.16 12.70 1.84
CA LYS A 35 13.98 12.96 3.27
C LYS A 35 12.71 13.79 3.43
N VAL A 36 11.78 13.35 4.27
CA VAL A 36 10.52 14.03 4.58
C VAL A 36 10.51 14.31 6.09
N GLY A 37 10.83 15.53 6.48
CA GLY A 37 11.10 15.85 7.88
C GLY A 37 12.18 14.93 8.46
N GLU A 38 11.83 14.10 9.44
CA GLU A 38 12.73 13.09 10.02
C GLU A 38 12.61 11.69 9.37
N GLN A 39 11.68 11.51 8.43
CA GLN A 39 11.47 10.24 7.74
C GLN A 39 12.40 10.11 6.53
N LEU A 40 12.98 8.94 6.34
CA LEU A 40 13.81 8.63 5.19
C LEU A 40 13.08 7.64 4.28
N ILE A 41 13.08 7.93 3.00
CA ILE A 41 12.59 7.02 1.95
C ILE A 41 13.79 6.53 1.17
N THR A 42 13.93 5.22 1.08
CA THR A 42 15.10 4.56 0.49
C THR A 42 14.79 3.89 -0.84
N THR A 43 15.85 3.46 -1.54
CA THR A 43 15.71 2.66 -2.77
C THR A 43 14.96 1.35 -2.52
N ILE A 44 15.15 0.73 -1.34
CA ILE A 44 14.45 -0.52 -0.97
C ILE A 44 12.95 -0.26 -0.78
N ASP A 45 12.58 0.86 -0.11
CA ASP A 45 11.17 1.24 0.05
C ASP A 45 10.48 1.43 -1.31
N LEU A 46 11.16 2.16 -2.21
CA LEU A 46 10.64 2.39 -3.55
C LEU A 46 10.49 1.09 -4.34
N GLN A 47 11.50 0.23 -4.32
CA GLN A 47 11.45 -1.06 -5.02
C GLN A 47 10.30 -1.92 -4.48
N ASN A 48 10.18 -2.02 -3.15
CA ASN A 48 9.12 -2.80 -2.52
C ASN A 48 7.73 -2.27 -2.90
N ASP A 49 7.52 -0.94 -2.90
CA ASP A 49 6.22 -0.36 -3.26
C ASP A 49 5.90 -0.54 -4.75
N VAL A 50 6.87 -0.32 -5.64
CA VAL A 50 6.69 -0.51 -7.11
C VAL A 50 6.30 -1.95 -7.41
N ILE A 51 7.08 -2.93 -6.92
CA ILE A 51 6.81 -4.35 -7.19
C ILE A 51 5.48 -4.77 -6.57
N THR A 52 5.17 -4.32 -5.34
CA THR A 52 3.88 -4.57 -4.70
C THR A 52 2.72 -4.06 -5.55
N ASN A 53 2.82 -2.84 -6.09
CA ASN A 53 1.81 -2.25 -6.96
C ASN A 53 1.61 -3.10 -8.22
N LEU A 54 2.68 -3.48 -8.91
CA LEU A 54 2.60 -4.28 -10.14
C LEU A 54 1.94 -5.64 -9.86
N VAL A 55 2.39 -6.34 -8.82
CA VAL A 55 1.87 -7.67 -8.45
C VAL A 55 0.39 -7.62 -8.08
N ILE A 56 -0.02 -6.67 -7.21
CA ILE A 56 -1.42 -6.54 -6.80
C ILE A 56 -2.32 -6.20 -8.00
N ASN A 57 -1.84 -5.40 -8.94
CA ASN A 57 -2.57 -5.03 -10.16
C ASN A 57 -2.43 -6.06 -11.29
N LYS A 58 -1.80 -7.22 -11.03
CA LYS A 58 -1.58 -8.29 -12.02
C LYS A 58 -0.82 -7.80 -13.25
N GLN A 59 0.07 -6.84 -13.08
CA GLN A 59 0.93 -6.33 -14.12
C GLN A 59 2.25 -7.08 -14.11
N GLU A 60 2.84 -7.26 -15.28
CA GLU A 60 4.14 -7.89 -15.43
C GLU A 60 5.24 -7.02 -14.80
N VAL A 61 6.14 -7.66 -14.04
CA VAL A 61 7.32 -6.98 -13.46
C VAL A 61 8.41 -6.91 -14.53
N ASN A 62 8.36 -5.87 -15.34
CA ASN A 62 9.37 -5.56 -16.36
C ASN A 62 9.80 -4.09 -16.25
N GLN A 63 10.92 -3.73 -16.93
CA GLN A 63 11.52 -2.41 -16.81
C GLN A 63 10.57 -1.27 -17.20
N ASN A 64 9.73 -1.48 -18.22
CA ASN A 64 8.77 -0.46 -18.68
C ASN A 64 7.71 -0.18 -17.61
N ASN A 65 7.09 -1.23 -17.04
CA ASN A 65 6.09 -1.09 -15.98
C ASN A 65 6.70 -0.52 -14.69
N ILE A 66 7.94 -0.91 -14.35
CA ILE A 66 8.69 -0.32 -13.23
C ILE A 66 8.84 1.19 -13.44
N ASN A 67 9.33 1.61 -14.61
CA ASN A 67 9.52 3.02 -14.91
C ASN A 67 8.22 3.82 -14.86
N ASN A 68 7.12 3.27 -15.38
CA ASN A 68 5.81 3.90 -15.39
C ASN A 68 5.19 4.03 -13.98
N THR A 69 5.55 3.13 -13.06
CA THR A 69 4.99 3.09 -11.69
C THR A 69 5.84 3.91 -10.70
N LYS A 70 7.11 4.13 -10.99
CA LYS A 70 8.10 4.72 -10.08
C LYS A 70 7.67 6.07 -9.51
N ASP A 71 7.25 7.01 -10.35
CA ASP A 71 6.88 8.36 -9.90
C ASP A 71 5.64 8.35 -9.00
N TYR A 72 4.68 7.50 -9.32
CA TYR A 72 3.51 7.29 -8.46
C TYR A 72 3.92 6.70 -7.10
N SER A 73 4.80 5.71 -7.08
CA SER A 73 5.29 5.08 -5.86
C SER A 73 6.08 6.06 -4.98
N ILE A 74 6.94 6.91 -5.56
CA ILE A 74 7.65 7.96 -4.81
C ILE A 74 6.65 8.91 -4.13
N LYS A 75 5.68 9.44 -4.86
CA LYS A 75 4.64 10.31 -4.30
C LYS A 75 3.87 9.63 -3.17
N LYS A 76 3.48 8.37 -3.37
CA LYS A 76 2.78 7.57 -2.35
C LYS A 76 3.62 7.38 -1.09
N LEU A 77 4.92 7.12 -1.21
CA LEU A 77 5.83 7.00 -0.08
C LEU A 77 6.01 8.32 0.68
N ILE A 78 6.15 9.45 -0.03
CA ILE A 78 6.20 10.79 0.55
C ILE A 78 4.91 11.06 1.34
N ASN A 79 3.75 10.81 0.74
CA ASN A 79 2.46 11.01 1.40
C ASN A 79 2.34 10.17 2.68
N LYS A 80 2.84 8.94 2.67
CA LYS A 80 2.87 8.09 3.87
C LYS A 80 3.83 8.61 4.94
N ALA A 81 5.00 9.11 4.54
CA ALA A 81 5.95 9.71 5.47
C ALA A 81 5.34 10.92 6.18
N ILE A 82 4.64 11.80 5.45
CA ILE A 82 3.89 12.94 6.01
C ILE A 82 2.84 12.46 7.02
N LYS A 83 2.03 11.45 6.65
CA LYS A 83 1.03 10.87 7.56
C LYS A 83 1.65 10.28 8.82
N ARG A 84 2.77 9.55 8.70
CA ARG A 84 3.48 8.99 9.87
C ARG A 84 3.94 10.06 10.85
N ILE A 85 4.45 11.20 10.34
CA ILE A 85 4.86 12.33 11.19
C ILE A 85 3.68 12.83 12.01
N GLU A 86 2.54 13.06 11.38
CA GLU A 86 1.35 13.58 12.05
C GLU A 86 0.73 12.55 13.01
N ILE A 87 0.63 11.29 12.61
CA ILE A 87 0.18 10.17 13.45
C ILE A 87 1.04 10.08 14.72
N LYS A 88 2.37 10.19 14.59
CA LYS A 88 3.31 10.20 15.73
C LYS A 88 3.08 11.40 16.63
N LYS A 89 2.88 12.58 16.08
CA LYS A 89 2.64 13.83 16.81
C LYS A 89 1.39 13.75 17.68
N TYR A 90 0.33 13.08 17.20
CA TYR A 90 -0.92 12.88 17.95
C TYR A 90 -0.95 11.57 18.73
N GLU A 91 0.14 10.82 18.76
CA GLU A 91 0.29 9.55 19.50
C GLU A 91 -0.81 8.51 19.15
N ILE A 92 -1.27 8.50 17.91
CA ILE A 92 -2.28 7.55 17.44
C ILE A 92 -1.65 6.17 17.30
N THR A 93 -2.09 5.21 18.09
CA THR A 93 -1.56 3.84 18.12
C THR A 93 -2.59 2.77 17.79
N ASN A 94 -3.87 3.12 17.81
CA ASN A 94 -4.97 2.19 17.62
C ASN A 94 -5.61 2.36 16.24
N TYR A 95 -5.94 1.25 15.61
CA TYR A 95 -6.68 1.19 14.35
C TYR A 95 -7.59 -0.05 14.29
N SER A 96 -8.50 -0.08 13.33
CA SER A 96 -9.40 -1.21 13.10
C SER A 96 -8.65 -2.42 12.51
N LYS A 97 -8.27 -3.38 13.37
CA LYS A 97 -7.69 -4.67 12.91
C LYS A 97 -8.63 -5.45 11.99
N GLN A 98 -9.95 -5.23 12.12
CA GLN A 98 -10.94 -5.84 11.23
C GLN A 98 -10.83 -5.27 9.81
N ASP A 99 -10.58 -3.97 9.66
CA ASP A 99 -10.45 -3.34 8.34
C ASP A 99 -9.12 -3.72 7.68
N LEU A 100 -8.03 -3.85 8.44
CA LEU A 100 -6.79 -4.45 7.94
C LEU A 100 -7.05 -5.88 7.40
N LYS A 101 -7.75 -6.71 8.17
CA LYS A 101 -8.09 -8.07 7.74
C LYS A 101 -8.96 -8.09 6.49
N LYS A 102 -9.93 -7.18 6.37
CA LYS A 102 -10.75 -7.04 5.16
C LYS A 102 -9.90 -6.64 3.95
N TYR A 103 -8.98 -5.69 4.13
CA TYR A 103 -8.06 -5.28 3.08
C TYR A 103 -7.20 -6.44 2.59
N ILE A 104 -6.52 -7.15 3.50
CA ILE A 104 -5.70 -8.31 3.13
C ILE A 104 -6.53 -9.35 2.37
N LYS A 105 -7.74 -9.67 2.85
CA LYS A 105 -8.67 -10.57 2.15
C LYS A 105 -9.08 -10.06 0.76
N SER A 106 -9.21 -8.76 0.57
CA SER A 106 -9.51 -8.19 -0.74
C SER A 106 -8.36 -8.39 -1.73
N VAL A 107 -7.12 -8.27 -1.25
CA VAL A 107 -5.91 -8.55 -2.04
C VAL A 107 -5.80 -10.05 -2.36
N GLU A 108 -6.03 -10.92 -1.38
CA GLU A 108 -6.08 -12.38 -1.56
C GLU A 108 -7.09 -12.75 -2.65
N LYS A 109 -8.31 -12.21 -2.56
CA LYS A 109 -9.37 -12.43 -3.55
C LYS A 109 -8.97 -11.90 -4.94
N ASN A 110 -8.39 -10.69 -4.99
CA ASN A 110 -7.93 -10.12 -6.26
C ASN A 110 -6.89 -11.02 -6.92
N LEU A 111 -5.94 -11.55 -6.16
CA LEU A 111 -4.89 -12.44 -6.67
C LEU A 111 -5.33 -13.91 -6.83
N ASN A 112 -6.61 -14.23 -6.54
CA ASN A 112 -7.16 -15.59 -6.54
C ASN A 112 -6.35 -16.55 -5.65
N THR A 113 -5.96 -16.11 -4.46
CA THR A 113 -5.13 -16.86 -3.53
C THR A 113 -5.69 -16.81 -2.09
N ASN A 114 -5.03 -17.49 -1.17
CA ASN A 114 -5.28 -17.40 0.27
C ASN A 114 -4.09 -16.74 0.99
N SER A 115 -4.15 -16.63 2.32
CA SER A 115 -3.15 -15.94 3.13
C SER A 115 -1.73 -16.52 2.97
N GLN A 116 -1.59 -17.84 2.88
CA GLN A 116 -0.30 -18.48 2.66
C GLN A 116 0.20 -18.21 1.23
N GLY A 117 -0.66 -18.43 0.22
CA GLY A 117 -0.31 -18.19 -1.17
C GLY A 117 0.02 -16.71 -1.46
N LEU A 118 -0.63 -15.74 -0.76
CA LEU A 118 -0.26 -14.33 -0.84
C LEU A 118 1.17 -14.10 -0.35
N LYS A 119 1.54 -14.67 0.82
CA LYS A 119 2.91 -14.55 1.36
C LYS A 119 3.95 -15.19 0.44
N GLU A 120 3.62 -16.35 -0.13
CA GLU A 120 4.50 -17.04 -1.09
C GLU A 120 4.68 -16.23 -2.38
N THR A 121 3.59 -15.69 -2.96
CA THR A 121 3.63 -14.82 -4.14
C THR A 121 4.51 -13.60 -3.87
N PHE A 122 4.35 -12.95 -2.72
CA PHE A 122 5.15 -11.80 -2.36
C PHE A 122 6.62 -12.15 -2.18
N LYS A 123 6.92 -13.24 -1.47
CA LYS A 123 8.29 -13.72 -1.30
C LYS A 123 8.97 -14.03 -2.64
N GLN A 124 8.27 -14.70 -3.56
CA GLN A 124 8.78 -15.00 -4.91
C GLN A 124 9.02 -13.73 -5.74
N SER A 125 8.22 -12.69 -5.51
CA SER A 125 8.36 -11.40 -6.18
C SER A 125 9.33 -10.45 -5.48
N GLY A 126 9.98 -10.87 -4.39
CA GLY A 126 10.89 -10.01 -3.61
C GLY A 126 10.19 -8.92 -2.80
N ILE A 127 8.89 -9.08 -2.52
CA ILE A 127 8.10 -8.15 -1.71
C ILE A 127 8.20 -8.55 -0.24
N ASN A 128 8.50 -7.58 0.63
CA ASN A 128 8.41 -7.78 2.08
C ASN A 128 6.95 -7.65 2.53
N TYR A 129 6.39 -8.76 3.03
CA TYR A 129 5.00 -8.82 3.46
C TYR A 129 4.71 -7.91 4.66
N GLU A 130 5.64 -7.78 5.60
CA GLU A 130 5.50 -6.94 6.78
C GLU A 130 5.43 -5.46 6.39
N ILE A 131 6.28 -5.01 5.45
CA ILE A 131 6.24 -3.65 4.91
C ILE A 131 4.91 -3.40 4.20
N PHE A 132 4.42 -4.36 3.40
CA PHE A 132 3.10 -4.25 2.76
C PHE A 132 1.97 -4.06 3.78
N VAL A 133 1.96 -4.82 4.88
CA VAL A 133 0.97 -4.69 5.96
C VAL A 133 1.10 -3.33 6.63
N GLU A 134 2.30 -2.94 7.06
CA GLU A 134 2.58 -1.65 7.70
C GLU A 134 2.15 -0.46 6.83
N MET A 135 2.37 -0.55 5.53
CA MET A 135 1.95 0.47 4.58
C MET A 135 0.43 0.70 4.60
N HIS A 136 -0.37 -0.32 4.88
CA HIS A 136 -1.81 -0.18 5.02
C HIS A 136 -2.22 0.24 6.44
N GLU A 137 -1.50 -0.20 7.46
CA GLU A 137 -1.72 0.24 8.85
C GLU A 137 -1.59 1.76 8.99
N VAL A 138 -0.65 2.39 8.29
CA VAL A 138 -0.51 3.85 8.27
C VAL A 138 -1.80 4.53 7.77
N GLU A 139 -2.45 3.99 6.74
CA GLU A 139 -3.73 4.55 6.26
C GLU A 139 -4.86 4.38 7.29
N LEU A 140 -4.89 3.26 8.00
CA LEU A 140 -5.89 3.03 9.05
C LEU A 140 -5.66 3.93 10.28
N LEU A 141 -4.40 4.12 10.68
CA LEU A 141 -4.03 5.06 11.75
C LEU A 141 -4.37 6.50 11.35
N TRP A 142 -4.12 6.88 10.09
CA TRP A 142 -4.51 8.17 9.56
C TRP A 142 -6.03 8.39 9.62
N ASN A 143 -6.81 7.40 9.23
CA ASN A 143 -8.27 7.47 9.32
C ASN A 143 -8.75 7.63 10.76
N THR A 144 -8.10 6.96 11.72
CA THR A 144 -8.37 7.13 13.15
C THR A 144 -8.06 8.56 13.60
N LEU A 145 -6.89 9.10 13.24
CA LEU A 145 -6.50 10.48 13.55
C LEU A 145 -7.53 11.49 13.01
N ILE A 146 -7.90 11.37 11.75
CA ILE A 146 -8.91 12.27 11.14
C ILE A 146 -10.26 12.16 11.85
N PHE A 147 -10.67 10.95 12.21
CA PHE A 147 -11.90 10.74 12.98
C PHE A 147 -11.83 11.41 14.36
N ASP A 148 -10.74 11.22 15.10
CA ASP A 148 -10.57 11.78 16.43
C ASP A 148 -10.60 13.31 16.41
N ILE A 149 -9.96 13.94 15.42
CA ILE A 149 -9.93 15.41 15.31
C ILE A 149 -11.27 15.98 14.83
N TYR A 150 -11.90 15.36 13.82
CA TYR A 150 -12.98 16.01 13.06
C TYR A 150 -14.37 15.40 13.22
N ASN A 151 -14.51 14.26 13.91
CA ASN A 151 -15.80 13.57 14.05
C ASN A 151 -16.91 14.47 14.60
N GLN A 152 -16.61 15.34 15.58
CA GLN A 152 -17.58 16.28 16.15
C GLN A 152 -17.96 17.43 15.21
N GLN A 153 -17.13 17.70 14.18
CA GLN A 153 -17.35 18.75 13.19
C GLN A 153 -18.14 18.26 11.97
N THR A 154 -18.51 16.97 11.92
CA THR A 154 -19.26 16.37 10.82
C THR A 154 -20.77 16.65 10.95
N ASN A 155 -21.18 17.91 10.89
CA ASN A 155 -22.60 18.27 10.84
C ASN A 155 -23.21 17.82 9.51
N ILE A 156 -24.25 16.99 9.55
CA ILE A 156 -24.93 16.47 8.36
C ILE A 156 -26.23 17.25 8.15
N ASN A 157 -26.44 17.71 6.92
CA ASN A 157 -27.67 18.36 6.55
C ASN A 157 -28.80 17.32 6.42
N ILE A 158 -29.72 17.32 7.37
CA ILE A 158 -30.82 16.36 7.43
C ILE A 158 -31.74 16.48 6.19
N VAL A 159 -31.90 17.68 5.64
CA VAL A 159 -32.70 17.90 4.42
C VAL A 159 -32.11 17.15 3.21
N GLU A 160 -30.78 17.10 3.11
CA GLU A 160 -30.12 16.30 2.07
C GLU A 160 -30.32 14.80 2.28
N VAL A 161 -30.26 14.34 3.51
CA VAL A 161 -30.51 12.93 3.87
C VAL A 161 -31.93 12.55 3.49
N ASP A 162 -32.93 13.37 3.84
CA ASP A 162 -34.32 13.11 3.53
C ASP A 162 -34.59 13.10 2.01
N ARG A 163 -33.94 14.01 1.26
CA ARG A 163 -34.01 14.03 -0.21
C ARG A 163 -33.42 12.75 -0.84
N GLU A 164 -32.28 12.28 -0.34
CA GLU A 164 -31.67 11.02 -0.82
C GLU A 164 -32.52 9.80 -0.43
N LEU A 165 -33.16 9.84 0.75
CA LEU A 165 -34.06 8.80 1.21
C LEU A 165 -35.31 8.70 0.31
N GLU A 166 -35.92 9.83 -0.07
CA GLU A 166 -37.05 9.86 -1.00
C GLU A 166 -36.68 9.31 -2.40
N LYS A 167 -35.48 9.65 -2.90
CA LYS A 167 -34.99 9.06 -4.16
C LYS A 167 -34.78 7.54 -4.05
N ALA A 168 -34.33 7.04 -2.91
CA ALA A 168 -34.09 5.61 -2.69
C ALA A 168 -35.41 4.81 -2.55
N LYS A 169 -36.50 5.45 -2.14
CA LYS A 169 -37.86 4.86 -2.06
C LYS A 169 -38.46 4.64 -3.43
N ALA A 170 -38.14 5.49 -4.41
CA ALA A 170 -38.78 5.45 -5.73
C ALA A 170 -38.59 4.09 -6.42
N GLY A 171 -39.67 3.34 -6.62
CA GLY A 171 -39.69 2.08 -7.38
C GLY A 171 -39.42 0.80 -6.56
N LYS A 172 -39.54 0.83 -5.24
CA LYS A 172 -39.32 -0.36 -4.38
C LYS A 172 -40.45 -0.50 -3.37
N GLU A 173 -41.12 -1.66 -3.36
CA GLU A 173 -42.35 -1.90 -2.55
C GLU A 173 -42.02 -2.31 -1.09
N GLU A 174 -40.84 -2.85 -0.77
CA GLU A 174 -40.51 -3.32 0.59
C GLU A 174 -39.09 -2.95 0.97
N ILE A 175 -38.92 -1.84 1.70
CA ILE A 175 -37.58 -1.38 2.11
C ILE A 175 -37.59 -0.95 3.58
N ASP A 176 -36.61 -1.39 4.35
CA ASP A 176 -36.32 -0.82 5.66
C ASP A 176 -35.73 0.60 5.52
N LEU A 177 -36.61 1.60 5.66
CA LEU A 177 -36.27 3.02 5.54
C LEU A 177 -35.25 3.45 6.59
N ASN A 178 -35.27 2.84 7.79
CA ASN A 178 -34.34 3.17 8.86
C ASN A 178 -32.91 2.69 8.51
N GLU A 179 -32.81 1.51 7.93
CA GLU A 179 -31.53 0.99 7.46
C GLU A 179 -30.94 1.86 6.33
N ILE A 180 -31.77 2.25 5.37
CA ILE A 180 -31.34 3.13 4.28
C ILE A 180 -30.92 4.50 4.81
N ARG A 181 -31.72 5.11 5.69
CA ARG A 181 -31.39 6.38 6.33
C ARG A 181 -30.05 6.30 7.06
N LYS A 182 -29.81 5.23 7.80
CA LYS A 182 -28.52 5.00 8.48
C LYS A 182 -27.35 4.88 7.51
N LYS A 183 -27.55 4.18 6.37
CA LYS A 183 -26.52 4.07 5.32
C LYS A 183 -26.22 5.43 4.69
N ILE A 184 -27.23 6.24 4.40
CA ILE A 184 -27.06 7.60 3.84
C ILE A 184 -26.32 8.49 4.85
N LEU A 185 -26.71 8.49 6.11
CA LEU A 185 -26.04 9.24 7.18
C LEU A 185 -24.56 8.87 7.30
N ASN A 186 -24.27 7.57 7.36
CA ASN A 186 -22.88 7.09 7.46
C ASN A 186 -22.06 7.47 6.21
N LYS A 187 -22.65 7.38 5.03
CA LYS A 187 -22.01 7.80 3.77
C LYS A 187 -21.69 9.30 3.80
N LYS A 188 -22.65 10.14 4.16
CA LYS A 188 -22.46 11.60 4.25
C LYS A 188 -21.39 11.97 5.28
N LYS A 189 -21.37 11.27 6.43
CA LYS A 189 -20.35 11.47 7.44
C LYS A 189 -18.97 11.12 6.91
N GLN A 190 -18.85 9.98 6.22
CA GLN A 190 -17.59 9.56 5.62
C GLN A 190 -17.11 10.56 4.55
N GLU A 191 -17.99 11.03 3.67
CA GLU A 191 -17.67 12.05 2.67
C GLU A 191 -17.11 13.33 3.30
N LYS A 192 -17.66 13.77 4.45
CA LYS A 192 -17.12 14.91 5.19
C LYS A 192 -15.76 14.65 5.82
N LEU A 193 -15.59 13.47 6.42
CA LEU A 193 -14.28 13.07 6.98
C LEU A 193 -13.21 12.99 5.88
N ASP A 194 -13.57 12.52 4.68
CA ASP A 194 -12.66 12.49 3.54
C ASP A 194 -12.28 13.90 3.05
N LEU A 195 -13.20 14.87 3.12
CA LEU A 195 -12.91 16.28 2.85
C LEU A 195 -11.95 16.87 3.89
N PHE A 196 -12.21 16.64 5.18
CA PHE A 196 -11.32 17.06 6.24
C PHE A 196 -9.93 16.41 6.12
N SER A 197 -9.89 15.12 5.80
CA SER A 197 -8.64 14.38 5.57
C SER A 197 -7.80 15.03 4.48
N ARG A 198 -8.41 15.35 3.34
CA ARG A 198 -7.71 16.03 2.22
C ARG A 198 -7.23 17.42 2.61
N SER A 199 -8.07 18.21 3.28
CA SER A 199 -7.70 19.57 3.71
C SER A 199 -6.58 19.54 4.75
N HIS A 200 -6.66 18.65 5.74
CA HIS A 200 -5.63 18.46 6.77
C HIS A 200 -4.30 18.05 6.13
N PHE A 201 -4.36 17.07 5.23
CA PHE A 201 -3.18 16.57 4.51
C PHE A 201 -2.53 17.66 3.65
N SER A 202 -3.32 18.42 2.88
CA SER A 202 -2.82 19.53 2.05
C SER A 202 -2.12 20.61 2.88
N ASN A 203 -2.60 20.90 4.08
CA ASN A 203 -1.92 21.81 4.99
C ASN A 203 -0.54 21.28 5.43
N LEU A 204 -0.44 19.97 5.68
CA LEU A 204 0.83 19.32 6.05
C LEU A 204 1.84 19.33 4.90
N GLU A 205 1.40 19.06 3.68
CA GLU A 205 2.26 19.11 2.48
C GLU A 205 2.94 20.48 2.30
N ASN A 206 2.28 21.56 2.74
CA ASN A 206 2.81 22.92 2.64
C ASN A 206 3.73 23.31 3.81
N THR A 207 3.81 22.51 4.87
CA THR A 207 4.52 22.83 6.10
C THR A 207 5.68 21.89 6.42
N ILE A 208 5.68 20.69 5.86
CA ILE A 208 6.73 19.69 6.07
C ILE A 208 7.80 19.87 4.99
N ASP A 209 9.05 19.92 5.44
CA ASP A 209 10.22 19.99 4.56
C ASP A 209 10.47 18.64 3.85
N ILE A 210 10.64 18.69 2.52
CA ILE A 210 10.82 17.51 1.64
C ILE A 210 12.09 17.67 0.81
#